data_d9b9055a9b1ce9b10aa720510968b733
#
_entry.id   d9b9055a9b1ce9b10aa720510968b733
#
_cell.length_a   1.000
_cell.length_b   1.000
_cell.length_c   1.000
_cell.angle_alpha   90.00
_cell.angle_beta   90.00
_cell.angle_gamma   90.00
#
_symmetry.space_group_name_H-M   'P 1'
#
loop_
_entity.id
_entity.type
_entity.pdbx_description
1 polymer ?
#
loop_
_entity_poly.entity_id
_entity_poly.type
_entity_poly.pdbx_seq_one_letter_code
_entity_poly.pdbx_strand_id
1 'polypeptide(L)'
;IAAEGKYNVKLDGKLQFGMPSTLKLPAGKHSLNIKVWNQSTPPTIYVKGKTVNTDKTWKVTYEDKEWIDESGKASDTSATVYMDAGCWNFDGATQLPSKFSLARKPMKAVSSTPRKEGVLYDFGKETFGYITLKDVKGKGTIHIYYGESPEEALDTEYCETLDKLLAEPGQITDLAIRNTRKLYDEYTLDNSKAFRYVYVTCDPGVTIQDVSMQYEYLPEEYRGSFKCNDEELNRIWEVGAYTMHLTTREFFIDGIKRDRWVWSGDAIQSYLMNYYLFFDNETVKRTIWLLRGKDPVTSHSNTIMDYTFYWFLSIYDYYMYSGDK
;
A
#
# COMPACT_ATOMS: atom_id res chain seq x y z
N ILE A 1 11.86 4.74 -13.77
CA ILE A 1 11.16 5.27 -12.59
C ILE A 1 10.41 4.13 -11.94
N ALA A 2 10.54 4.00 -10.65
CA ALA A 2 9.72 3.15 -9.80
C ALA A 2 9.31 3.95 -8.57
N ALA A 3 8.10 3.74 -8.05
CA ALA A 3 7.61 4.45 -6.89
C ALA A 3 6.88 3.49 -5.94
N GLU A 4 6.96 3.78 -4.66
CA GLU A 4 6.07 3.22 -3.67
C GLU A 4 4.81 4.09 -3.62
N GLY A 5 3.77 3.61 -4.29
CA GLY A 5 2.55 4.35 -4.51
C GLY A 5 2.31 4.75 -5.97
N LYS A 6 1.29 5.55 -6.18
CA LYS A 6 0.96 6.14 -7.48
C LYS A 6 1.81 7.38 -7.73
N TYR A 7 2.08 7.67 -8.98
CA TYR A 7 2.86 8.86 -9.30
C TYR A 7 2.47 9.48 -10.64
N ASN A 8 2.68 10.78 -10.70
CA ASN A 8 2.62 11.57 -11.92
C ASN A 8 4.00 12.17 -12.19
N VAL A 9 4.36 12.28 -13.46
CA VAL A 9 5.64 12.84 -13.90
C VAL A 9 5.38 14.07 -14.77
N LYS A 10 6.03 15.19 -14.44
CA LYS A 10 6.14 16.35 -15.31
C LYS A 10 7.59 16.48 -15.78
N LEU A 11 7.77 16.57 -17.09
CA LEU A 11 9.04 16.89 -17.73
C LEU A 11 8.92 18.29 -18.35
N ASP A 12 9.75 19.22 -17.90
CA ASP A 12 9.73 20.63 -18.33
C ASP A 12 8.32 21.25 -18.19
N GLY A 13 7.66 20.95 -17.08
CA GLY A 13 6.30 21.40 -16.78
C GLY A 13 5.18 20.66 -17.51
N LYS A 14 5.49 19.76 -18.45
CA LYS A 14 4.48 19.01 -19.22
C LYS A 14 4.22 17.65 -18.59
N LEU A 15 2.96 17.39 -18.27
CA LEU A 15 2.53 16.10 -17.73
C LEU A 15 2.79 14.98 -18.75
N GLN A 16 3.45 13.93 -18.28
CA GLN A 16 3.60 12.69 -19.04
C GLN A 16 2.40 11.79 -18.73
N PHE A 17 1.81 11.23 -19.76
CA PHE A 17 0.60 10.44 -19.61
C PHE A 17 0.86 9.12 -18.84
N GLY A 18 -0.02 8.82 -17.91
CA GLY A 18 0.03 7.59 -17.09
C GLY A 18 1.12 7.63 -16.01
N MET A 19 1.62 6.45 -15.63
CA MET A 19 2.75 6.26 -14.72
C MET A 19 3.94 5.69 -15.51
N PRO A 20 4.67 6.50 -16.28
CA PRO A 20 5.71 5.98 -17.17
C PRO A 20 6.88 5.40 -16.37
N SER A 21 7.12 4.10 -16.50
CA SER A 21 8.30 3.45 -15.90
C SER A 21 9.60 3.85 -16.57
N THR A 22 9.53 4.36 -17.80
CA THR A 22 10.69 4.81 -18.59
C THR A 22 10.39 6.13 -19.26
N LEU A 23 11.33 7.07 -19.11
CA LEU A 23 11.31 8.36 -19.83
C LEU A 23 12.53 8.45 -20.73
N LYS A 24 12.31 8.96 -21.94
CA LYS A 24 13.40 9.39 -22.84
C LYS A 24 13.62 10.89 -22.64
N LEU A 25 14.81 11.26 -22.18
CA LEU A 25 15.21 12.65 -22.04
C LEU A 25 15.98 13.06 -23.31
N PRO A 26 15.61 14.15 -23.99
CA PRO A 26 16.44 14.76 -25.02
C PRO A 26 17.79 15.21 -24.44
N ALA A 27 18.73 15.59 -25.30
CA ALA A 27 19.96 16.22 -24.83
C ALA A 27 19.67 17.66 -24.34
N GLY A 28 20.20 18.02 -23.18
CA GLY A 28 20.02 19.37 -22.61
C GLY A 28 19.77 19.37 -21.10
N LYS A 29 19.42 20.54 -20.59
CA LYS A 29 18.96 20.72 -19.20
C LYS A 29 17.45 20.54 -19.16
N HIS A 30 16.99 19.72 -18.21
CA HIS A 30 15.57 19.42 -18.04
C HIS A 30 15.16 19.59 -16.58
N SER A 31 13.90 19.92 -16.38
CA SER A 31 13.25 19.89 -15.07
C SER A 31 12.39 18.63 -14.98
N LEU A 32 12.66 17.78 -14.02
CA LEU A 32 11.89 16.59 -13.72
C LEU A 32 11.19 16.76 -12.37
N ASN A 33 9.86 16.80 -12.40
CA ASN A 33 9.03 16.86 -11.21
C ASN A 33 8.19 15.59 -11.12
N ILE A 34 8.19 14.92 -9.98
CA ILE A 34 7.44 13.69 -9.76
C ILE A 34 6.64 13.83 -8.47
N LYS A 35 5.31 13.77 -8.62
CA LYS A 35 4.38 13.71 -7.51
C LYS A 35 4.09 12.24 -7.21
N VAL A 36 4.32 11.82 -5.97
CA VAL A 36 4.09 10.45 -5.51
C VAL A 36 3.14 10.48 -4.33
N TRP A 37 2.18 9.57 -4.30
CA TRP A 37 1.26 9.41 -3.17
C TRP A 37 0.94 7.94 -2.93
N ASN A 38 0.78 7.57 -1.66
CA ASN A 38 0.44 6.23 -1.21
C ASN A 38 -0.48 6.32 0.00
N GLN A 39 -1.37 5.35 0.14
CA GLN A 39 -2.28 5.25 1.28
C GLN A 39 -1.76 4.30 2.37
N SER A 40 -0.86 3.40 2.02
CA SER A 40 -0.46 2.27 2.89
C SER A 40 0.93 2.42 3.48
N THR A 41 1.83 3.11 2.79
CA THR A 41 3.23 3.27 3.20
C THR A 41 3.73 4.66 2.82
N PRO A 42 4.83 5.14 3.41
CA PRO A 42 5.41 6.41 2.99
C PRO A 42 5.68 6.43 1.48
N PRO A 43 5.21 7.44 0.76
CA PRO A 43 5.48 7.55 -0.66
C PRO A 43 6.98 7.71 -0.88
N THR A 44 7.56 6.81 -1.66
CA THR A 44 8.98 6.82 -2.02
C THR A 44 9.16 6.72 -3.52
N ILE A 45 10.30 7.18 -4.00
CA ILE A 45 10.63 7.15 -5.42
C ILE A 45 12.05 6.65 -5.65
N TYR A 46 12.22 5.91 -6.71
CA TYR A 46 13.49 5.48 -7.25
C TYR A 46 13.57 5.79 -8.72
N VAL A 47 14.55 6.57 -9.10
CA VAL A 47 14.86 6.88 -10.50
C VAL A 47 16.27 6.42 -10.81
N LYS A 48 16.45 5.65 -11.87
CA LYS A 48 17.76 5.22 -12.36
C LYS A 48 17.88 5.51 -13.86
N GLY A 49 18.88 6.26 -14.21
CA GLY A 49 19.21 6.59 -15.61
C GLY A 49 20.72 6.68 -15.81
N LYS A 50 21.13 7.03 -17.03
CA LYS A 50 22.55 7.26 -17.32
C LYS A 50 23.12 8.51 -16.62
N THR A 51 22.28 9.55 -16.50
CA THR A 51 22.68 10.88 -15.99
C THR A 51 21.81 11.39 -14.87
N VAL A 52 20.68 10.73 -14.59
CA VAL A 52 19.72 11.13 -13.54
C VAL A 52 19.45 9.93 -12.64
N ASN A 53 19.80 10.07 -11.37
CA ASN A 53 19.52 9.07 -10.35
C ASN A 53 18.95 9.77 -9.12
N THR A 54 18.07 9.10 -8.37
CA THR A 54 17.65 9.62 -7.07
C THR A 54 18.81 9.58 -6.08
N ASP A 55 19.06 10.71 -5.46
CA ASP A 55 20.07 10.89 -4.42
C ASP A 55 19.68 12.07 -3.49
N LYS A 56 20.54 12.40 -2.54
CA LYS A 56 20.35 13.48 -1.58
C LYS A 56 20.27 14.90 -2.18
N THR A 57 20.56 15.07 -3.46
CA THR A 57 20.48 16.38 -4.14
C THR A 57 19.06 16.74 -4.57
N TRP A 58 18.14 15.77 -4.55
CA TRP A 58 16.75 16.01 -4.86
C TRP A 58 16.09 16.90 -3.80
N LYS A 59 15.13 17.69 -4.23
CA LYS A 59 14.30 18.52 -3.36
C LYS A 59 12.90 17.94 -3.28
N VAL A 60 12.31 17.98 -2.10
CA VAL A 60 10.95 17.48 -1.85
C VAL A 60 10.08 18.55 -1.21
N THR A 61 8.78 18.44 -1.44
CA THR A 61 7.77 19.24 -0.76
C THR A 61 6.56 18.37 -0.45
N TYR A 62 5.85 18.66 0.65
CA TYR A 62 4.54 18.11 0.96
C TYR A 62 3.40 18.99 0.47
N GLU A 63 3.73 20.20 -0.02
CA GLU A 63 2.74 21.15 -0.47
C GLU A 63 2.15 20.73 -1.81
N ASP A 64 0.85 20.50 -1.84
CA ASP A 64 0.08 20.27 -3.06
C ASP A 64 -0.61 21.57 -3.48
N LYS A 65 0.15 22.46 -4.10
CA LYS A 65 -0.36 23.74 -4.61
C LYS A 65 -1.07 23.62 -5.95
N GLU A 66 -1.21 22.41 -6.46
CA GLU A 66 -2.02 22.12 -7.64
C GLU A 66 -3.50 21.90 -7.28
N TRP A 67 -3.86 21.99 -5.98
CA TRP A 67 -5.25 21.92 -5.58
C TRP A 67 -6.03 23.08 -6.19
N ILE A 68 -7.06 22.75 -6.94
CA ILE A 68 -7.95 23.69 -7.58
C ILE A 68 -9.26 23.71 -6.82
N ASP A 69 -9.72 24.88 -6.42
CA ASP A 69 -11.03 25.08 -5.79
C ASP A 69 -12.18 24.87 -6.81
N GLU A 70 -13.41 24.97 -6.34
CA GLU A 70 -14.60 24.81 -7.18
C GLU A 70 -14.69 25.85 -8.31
N SER A 71 -13.97 26.98 -8.20
CA SER A 71 -13.89 28.01 -9.23
C SER A 71 -12.83 27.73 -10.30
N GLY A 72 -12.05 26.66 -10.17
CA GLY A 72 -10.96 26.32 -11.06
C GLY A 72 -9.67 27.10 -10.81
N LYS A 73 -9.55 27.77 -9.65
CA LYS A 73 -8.34 28.51 -9.27
C LYS A 73 -7.55 27.78 -8.21
N ALA A 74 -6.23 27.92 -8.25
CA ALA A 74 -5.36 27.43 -7.20
C ALA A 74 -5.68 28.15 -5.88
N SER A 75 -5.92 27.34 -4.81
CA SER A 75 -6.27 27.87 -3.48
C SER A 75 -5.10 28.56 -2.78
N ASP A 76 -3.87 28.19 -3.12
CA ASP A 76 -2.64 28.77 -2.58
C ASP A 76 -1.69 29.17 -3.68
N THR A 77 -1.37 30.47 -3.77
CA THR A 77 -0.45 31.07 -4.72
C THR A 77 0.90 31.42 -4.11
N SER A 78 1.13 31.10 -2.83
CA SER A 78 2.43 31.35 -2.18
C SER A 78 3.54 30.52 -2.80
N ALA A 79 4.80 30.91 -2.60
CA ALA A 79 5.93 30.15 -3.10
C ALA A 79 6.02 28.78 -2.38
N THR A 80 6.27 27.73 -3.16
CA THR A 80 6.44 26.38 -2.62
C THR A 80 7.74 26.29 -1.82
N VAL A 81 7.65 25.78 -0.60
CA VAL A 81 8.81 25.52 0.24
C VAL A 81 9.33 24.10 -0.03
N TYR A 82 10.58 24.01 -0.44
CA TYR A 82 11.26 22.75 -0.70
C TYR A 82 12.23 22.41 0.42
N MET A 83 12.28 21.12 0.75
CA MET A 83 13.22 20.55 1.71
C MET A 83 14.21 19.64 1.00
N ASP A 84 15.31 19.33 1.65
CA ASP A 84 16.22 18.30 1.16
C ASP A 84 15.54 16.93 1.21
N ALA A 85 15.75 16.11 0.18
CA ALA A 85 15.22 14.76 0.16
C ALA A 85 15.84 13.93 1.29
N GLY A 86 15.01 13.25 2.07
CA GLY A 86 15.46 12.18 2.94
C GLY A 86 15.85 10.98 2.09
N CYS A 87 17.03 10.42 2.34
CA CYS A 87 17.43 9.18 1.72
C CYS A 87 17.27 8.04 2.72
N TRP A 88 16.67 6.95 2.30
CA TRP A 88 16.75 5.69 2.99
C TRP A 88 18.16 5.14 2.75
N ASN A 89 19.07 5.36 3.68
CA ASN A 89 20.42 4.77 3.64
C ASN A 89 20.36 3.30 4.06
N PHE A 90 19.63 2.52 3.32
CA PHE A 90 19.78 1.08 3.40
C PHE A 90 20.99 0.71 2.55
N ASP A 91 21.94 0.04 3.14
CA ASP A 91 23.24 -0.35 2.61
C ASP A 91 23.30 -0.57 1.10
N GLY A 92 23.58 0.49 0.35
CA GLY A 92 23.66 0.43 -1.10
C GLY A 92 22.36 0.09 -1.81
N ALA A 93 21.20 0.24 -1.17
CA ALA A 93 19.92 -0.01 -1.81
C ALA A 93 19.77 0.78 -3.10
N THR A 94 19.62 0.07 -4.19
CA THR A 94 19.54 0.61 -5.54
C THR A 94 18.14 0.52 -6.13
N GLN A 95 17.17 0.17 -5.30
CA GLN A 95 15.76 0.02 -5.67
C GLN A 95 14.86 0.32 -4.47
N LEU A 96 13.55 0.45 -4.72
CA LEU A 96 12.56 0.64 -3.66
C LEU A 96 12.54 -0.56 -2.71
N PRO A 97 12.37 -0.36 -1.39
CA PRO A 97 12.22 -1.45 -0.43
C PRO A 97 11.15 -2.47 -0.83
N SER A 98 9.98 -2.01 -1.25
CA SER A 98 8.87 -2.86 -1.74
C SER A 98 9.23 -3.75 -2.92
N LYS A 99 10.19 -3.33 -3.75
CA LYS A 99 10.63 -4.13 -4.89
C LYS A 99 11.59 -5.25 -4.52
N PHE A 100 12.11 -5.24 -3.31
CA PHE A 100 12.96 -6.34 -2.84
C PHE A 100 12.16 -7.57 -2.44
N SER A 101 10.96 -7.35 -1.93
CA SER A 101 10.43 -8.32 -0.99
C SER A 101 8.97 -8.67 -1.20
N LEU A 102 8.09 -7.75 -1.58
CA LEU A 102 6.68 -8.08 -1.73
C LEU A 102 6.42 -8.96 -2.95
N ALA A 103 5.78 -10.07 -2.71
CA ALA A 103 5.34 -11.01 -3.73
C ALA A 103 3.82 -10.92 -3.92
N ARG A 104 3.35 -11.23 -5.13
CA ARG A 104 1.94 -11.36 -5.45
C ARG A 104 1.65 -12.74 -5.97
N LYS A 105 0.53 -13.31 -5.54
CA LYS A 105 0.01 -14.56 -6.10
C LYS A 105 -1.49 -14.45 -6.37
N PRO A 106 -1.97 -15.01 -7.48
CA PRO A 106 -3.39 -15.06 -7.74
C PRO A 106 -4.08 -15.96 -6.71
N MET A 107 -5.22 -15.51 -6.20
CA MET A 107 -6.06 -16.27 -5.27
C MET A 107 -7.52 -16.15 -5.69
N LYS A 108 -8.21 -17.29 -5.73
CA LYS A 108 -9.65 -17.36 -6.01
C LYS A 108 -10.44 -17.35 -4.72
N ALA A 109 -11.68 -16.88 -4.78
CA ALA A 109 -12.63 -17.09 -3.70
C ALA A 109 -12.86 -18.60 -3.48
N VAL A 110 -13.00 -19.00 -2.22
CA VAL A 110 -13.31 -20.40 -1.85
C VAL A 110 -14.79 -20.71 -2.10
N SER A 111 -15.63 -19.69 -2.11
CA SER A 111 -17.03 -19.81 -2.52
C SER A 111 -17.57 -18.48 -3.07
N SER A 112 -18.62 -18.59 -3.88
CA SER A 112 -19.42 -17.45 -4.33
C SER A 112 -20.90 -17.73 -4.14
N THR A 113 -21.64 -16.75 -3.63
CA THR A 113 -23.07 -16.89 -3.35
C THR A 113 -23.82 -15.76 -4.03
N PRO A 114 -24.69 -16.08 -5.02
CA PRO A 114 -25.58 -15.10 -5.61
C PRO A 114 -26.49 -14.43 -4.57
N ARG A 115 -26.73 -13.15 -4.72
CA ARG A 115 -27.65 -12.32 -3.96
C ARG A 115 -28.56 -11.58 -4.92
N LYS A 116 -29.60 -10.93 -4.39
CA LYS A 116 -30.61 -10.24 -5.22
C LYS A 116 -29.99 -9.25 -6.22
N GLU A 117 -28.96 -8.51 -5.81
CA GLU A 117 -28.35 -7.39 -6.57
C GLU A 117 -26.90 -7.66 -6.99
N GLY A 118 -26.34 -8.82 -6.65
CA GLY A 118 -24.94 -9.11 -6.93
C GLY A 118 -24.47 -10.47 -6.46
N VAL A 119 -23.18 -10.63 -6.27
CA VAL A 119 -22.56 -11.87 -5.83
C VAL A 119 -21.63 -11.59 -4.65
N LEU A 120 -21.78 -12.37 -3.59
CA LEU A 120 -20.91 -12.38 -2.43
C LEU A 120 -19.82 -13.46 -2.61
N TYR A 121 -18.57 -13.05 -2.54
CA TYR A 121 -17.38 -13.91 -2.62
C TYR A 121 -16.76 -14.07 -1.24
N ASP A 122 -16.43 -15.28 -0.81
CA ASP A 122 -15.67 -15.58 0.42
C ASP A 122 -14.26 -16.06 0.03
N PHE A 123 -13.23 -15.42 0.55
CA PHE A 123 -11.84 -15.82 0.34
C PHE A 123 -11.31 -16.74 1.45
N GLY A 124 -12.19 -17.18 2.37
CA GLY A 124 -11.91 -18.19 3.38
C GLY A 124 -11.29 -17.66 4.67
N LYS A 125 -10.48 -16.63 4.59
CA LYS A 125 -9.88 -15.91 5.73
C LYS A 125 -9.55 -14.48 5.33
N GLU A 126 -9.24 -13.64 6.31
CA GLU A 126 -8.79 -12.29 6.05
C GLU A 126 -7.57 -12.28 5.13
N THR A 127 -7.57 -11.35 4.20
CA THR A 127 -6.54 -11.21 3.16
C THR A 127 -6.15 -9.76 2.98
N PHE A 128 -5.04 -9.53 2.28
CA PHE A 128 -4.64 -8.19 1.85
C PHE A 128 -4.12 -8.23 0.42
N GLY A 129 -4.74 -7.46 -0.47
CA GLY A 129 -4.35 -7.46 -1.87
C GLY A 129 -5.32 -6.71 -2.77
N TYR A 130 -5.29 -7.04 -4.04
CA TYR A 130 -5.96 -6.30 -5.11
C TYR A 130 -7.02 -7.17 -5.76
N ILE A 131 -8.25 -6.70 -5.86
CA ILE A 131 -9.29 -7.41 -6.60
C ILE A 131 -8.98 -7.39 -8.09
N THR A 132 -9.25 -8.50 -8.73
CA THR A 132 -9.16 -8.71 -10.18
C THR A 132 -10.52 -9.11 -10.72
N LEU A 133 -11.03 -8.34 -11.67
CA LEU A 133 -12.24 -8.60 -12.41
C LEU A 133 -11.89 -9.24 -13.75
N LYS A 134 -12.57 -10.31 -14.13
CA LYS A 134 -12.32 -11.02 -15.39
C LYS A 134 -13.48 -10.82 -16.36
N ASP A 135 -13.15 -10.59 -17.63
CA ASP A 135 -14.11 -10.47 -18.75
C ASP A 135 -15.28 -9.51 -18.44
N VAL A 136 -14.94 -8.30 -18.03
CA VAL A 136 -15.92 -7.23 -17.81
C VAL A 136 -16.47 -6.78 -19.15
N LYS A 137 -17.80 -6.81 -19.33
CA LYS A 137 -18.48 -6.40 -20.56
C LYS A 137 -19.66 -5.48 -20.25
N GLY A 138 -20.00 -4.64 -21.24
CA GLY A 138 -21.14 -3.75 -21.14
C GLY A 138 -20.77 -2.34 -20.75
N LYS A 139 -21.80 -1.55 -20.34
CA LYS A 139 -21.68 -0.18 -19.91
C LYS A 139 -22.47 0.07 -18.65
N GLY A 140 -21.85 0.62 -17.62
CA GLY A 140 -22.50 0.93 -16.35
C GLY A 140 -21.52 0.91 -15.18
N THR A 141 -22.05 1.04 -13.99
CA THR A 141 -21.27 1.10 -12.75
C THR A 141 -21.11 -0.28 -12.13
N ILE A 142 -19.94 -0.52 -11.58
CA ILE A 142 -19.61 -1.69 -10.75
C ILE A 142 -19.30 -1.15 -9.36
N HIS A 143 -19.94 -1.71 -8.33
CA HIS A 143 -19.61 -1.45 -6.94
C HIS A 143 -19.00 -2.71 -6.33
N ILE A 144 -17.96 -2.52 -5.56
CA ILE A 144 -17.23 -3.59 -4.88
C ILE A 144 -17.16 -3.20 -3.41
N TYR A 145 -17.84 -3.95 -2.56
CA TYR A 145 -17.90 -3.73 -1.12
C TYR A 145 -17.06 -4.79 -0.43
N TYR A 146 -16.26 -4.38 0.56
CA TYR A 146 -15.31 -5.24 1.25
C TYR A 146 -15.70 -5.40 2.71
N GLY A 147 -15.55 -6.59 3.26
CA GLY A 147 -15.84 -6.84 4.67
C GLY A 147 -15.00 -7.96 5.27
N GLU A 148 -14.81 -7.89 6.57
CA GLU A 148 -14.27 -8.96 7.40
C GLU A 148 -15.35 -10.01 7.70
N SER A 149 -16.62 -9.58 7.66
CA SER A 149 -17.80 -10.45 7.77
C SER A 149 -18.73 -10.31 6.56
N PRO A 150 -19.62 -11.31 6.33
CA PRO A 150 -20.63 -11.20 5.28
C PRO A 150 -21.55 -10.00 5.48
N GLU A 151 -21.91 -9.70 6.74
CA GLU A 151 -22.82 -8.60 7.12
C GLU A 151 -22.22 -7.25 6.72
N GLU A 152 -20.92 -7.05 6.98
CA GLU A 152 -20.22 -5.83 6.60
C GLU A 152 -20.16 -5.66 5.09
N ALA A 153 -19.81 -6.70 4.35
CA ALA A 153 -19.73 -6.62 2.89
C ALA A 153 -21.11 -6.39 2.23
N LEU A 154 -22.17 -6.88 2.85
CA LEU A 154 -23.55 -6.74 2.35
C LEU A 154 -24.23 -5.43 2.75
N ASP A 155 -23.66 -4.69 3.71
CA ASP A 155 -24.16 -3.36 4.10
C ASP A 155 -23.71 -2.30 3.09
N THR A 156 -24.45 -2.19 2.00
CA THR A 156 -24.08 -1.28 0.90
C THR A 156 -24.28 0.21 1.25
N GLU A 157 -24.92 0.51 2.37
CA GLU A 157 -25.14 1.89 2.85
C GLU A 157 -24.00 2.39 3.72
N TYR A 158 -23.50 1.55 4.63
CA TYR A 158 -22.50 1.92 5.63
C TYR A 158 -21.16 1.16 5.49
N CYS A 159 -20.96 0.44 4.39
CA CYS A 159 -19.69 -0.25 4.14
C CYS A 159 -18.53 0.75 4.12
N GLU A 160 -17.59 0.60 5.07
CA GLU A 160 -16.45 1.52 5.21
C GLU A 160 -15.49 1.48 4.01
N THR A 161 -15.33 0.29 3.45
CA THR A 161 -14.35 0.06 2.37
C THR A 161 -15.05 -0.38 1.10
N LEU A 162 -14.99 0.47 0.07
CA LEU A 162 -15.59 0.16 -1.21
C LEU A 162 -14.77 0.73 -2.38
N ASP A 163 -14.95 0.14 -3.56
CA ASP A 163 -14.51 0.71 -4.83
C ASP A 163 -15.71 0.90 -5.77
N LYS A 164 -15.65 1.94 -6.57
CA LYS A 164 -16.66 2.25 -7.59
C LYS A 164 -16.00 2.45 -8.94
N LEU A 165 -16.39 1.62 -9.89
CA LEU A 165 -15.83 1.63 -11.24
C LEU A 165 -16.91 1.95 -12.26
N LEU A 166 -16.56 2.65 -13.33
CA LEU A 166 -17.39 2.83 -14.52
C LEU A 166 -16.83 1.96 -15.64
N ALA A 167 -17.58 0.96 -16.05
CA ALA A 167 -17.27 0.14 -17.23
C ALA A 167 -17.86 0.77 -18.48
N GLU A 168 -17.10 0.80 -19.56
CA GLU A 168 -17.51 1.18 -20.89
C GLU A 168 -16.85 0.23 -21.92
N PRO A 169 -17.35 0.11 -23.15
CA PRO A 169 -16.74 -0.75 -24.15
C PRO A 169 -15.25 -0.46 -24.33
N GLY A 170 -14.41 -1.43 -23.96
CA GLY A 170 -12.95 -1.36 -24.10
C GLY A 170 -12.20 -0.52 -23.08
N GLN A 171 -12.88 0.05 -22.07
CA GLN A 171 -12.24 0.81 -21.00
C GLN A 171 -12.96 0.68 -19.66
N ILE A 172 -12.24 0.96 -18.59
CA ILE A 172 -12.76 0.99 -17.24
C ILE A 172 -12.14 2.18 -16.49
N THR A 173 -12.96 2.88 -15.71
CA THR A 173 -12.55 4.04 -14.94
C THR A 173 -12.74 3.76 -13.46
N ASP A 174 -11.69 3.88 -12.67
CA ASP A 174 -11.79 3.95 -11.22
C ASP A 174 -12.26 5.37 -10.85
N LEU A 175 -13.46 5.47 -10.28
CA LEU A 175 -14.10 6.77 -10.01
C LEU A 175 -13.49 7.48 -8.79
N ALA A 176 -12.88 6.75 -7.86
CA ALA A 176 -12.25 7.34 -6.68
C ALA A 176 -10.99 8.13 -7.05
N ILE A 177 -10.20 7.62 -7.99
CA ILE A 177 -8.93 8.22 -8.42
C ILE A 177 -9.00 8.83 -9.81
N ARG A 178 -10.18 8.77 -10.46
CA ARG A 178 -10.42 9.28 -11.82
C ARG A 178 -9.41 8.76 -12.84
N ASN A 179 -9.05 7.49 -12.72
CA ASN A 179 -8.09 6.84 -13.61
C ASN A 179 -8.82 5.92 -14.58
N THR A 180 -8.71 6.23 -15.87
CA THR A 180 -9.27 5.41 -16.95
C THR A 180 -8.19 4.56 -17.59
N ARG A 181 -8.47 3.27 -17.73
CA ARG A 181 -7.57 2.30 -18.37
C ARG A 181 -8.28 1.54 -19.46
N LYS A 182 -7.49 1.06 -20.41
CA LYS A 182 -7.96 0.10 -21.40
C LYS A 182 -8.34 -1.19 -20.68
N LEU A 183 -9.51 -1.70 -21.02
CA LEU A 183 -10.01 -2.95 -20.49
C LEU A 183 -9.49 -4.10 -21.37
N TYR A 184 -8.84 -5.06 -20.71
CA TYR A 184 -8.42 -6.34 -21.26
C TYR A 184 -9.24 -7.45 -20.62
N ASP A 185 -8.88 -8.70 -20.87
CA ASP A 185 -9.55 -9.87 -20.30
C ASP A 185 -9.56 -9.83 -18.75
N GLU A 186 -8.54 -9.23 -18.16
CA GLU A 186 -8.44 -9.06 -16.71
C GLU A 186 -8.15 -7.59 -16.36
N TYR A 187 -8.83 -7.10 -15.33
CA TYR A 187 -8.59 -5.79 -14.73
C TYR A 187 -8.31 -5.95 -13.23
N THR A 188 -7.10 -5.71 -12.83
CA THR A 188 -6.72 -5.66 -11.41
C THR A 188 -6.78 -4.22 -10.92
N LEU A 189 -7.48 -3.99 -9.80
CA LEU A 189 -7.60 -2.68 -9.18
C LEU A 189 -6.23 -2.16 -8.71
N ASP A 190 -6.12 -0.85 -8.61
CA ASP A 190 -4.85 -0.19 -8.25
C ASP A 190 -4.58 -0.13 -6.76
N ASN A 191 -5.63 -0.21 -5.95
CA ASN A 191 -5.55 -0.08 -4.50
C ASN A 191 -5.76 -1.44 -3.84
N SER A 192 -4.83 -1.83 -2.96
CA SER A 192 -5.00 -2.98 -2.09
C SER A 192 -6.06 -2.72 -1.04
N LYS A 193 -6.77 -3.76 -0.66
CA LYS A 193 -7.77 -3.75 0.40
C LYS A 193 -7.56 -4.94 1.34
N ALA A 194 -7.98 -4.78 2.58
CA ALA A 194 -8.10 -5.86 3.54
C ALA A 194 -9.54 -6.37 3.55
N PHE A 195 -9.72 -7.67 3.41
CA PHE A 195 -11.04 -8.28 3.38
C PHE A 195 -10.96 -9.80 3.47
N ARG A 196 -12.03 -10.39 3.96
CA ARG A 196 -12.38 -11.80 3.71
C ARG A 196 -13.49 -11.92 2.69
N TYR A 197 -14.48 -11.04 2.76
CA TYR A 197 -15.66 -11.06 1.90
C TYR A 197 -15.67 -9.88 0.95
N VAL A 198 -16.13 -10.15 -0.27
CA VAL A 198 -16.31 -9.12 -1.29
C VAL A 198 -17.69 -9.28 -1.91
N TYR A 199 -18.50 -8.23 -1.82
CA TYR A 199 -19.78 -8.18 -2.49
C TYR A 199 -19.70 -7.29 -3.72
N VAL A 200 -20.03 -7.85 -4.87
CA VAL A 200 -19.96 -7.15 -6.16
C VAL A 200 -21.36 -6.97 -6.73
N THR A 201 -21.73 -5.73 -7.01
CA THR A 201 -22.96 -5.38 -7.71
C THR A 201 -22.64 -4.65 -9.01
N CYS A 202 -23.53 -4.78 -10.00
CA CYS A 202 -23.37 -4.13 -11.29
C CYS A 202 -24.70 -3.52 -11.75
N ASP A 203 -24.62 -2.42 -12.50
CA ASP A 203 -25.76 -1.89 -13.24
C ASP A 203 -26.27 -2.92 -14.26
N PRO A 204 -27.57 -2.90 -14.60
CA PRO A 204 -28.12 -3.70 -15.67
C PRO A 204 -27.33 -3.49 -16.97
N GLY A 205 -26.89 -4.58 -17.58
CA GLY A 205 -26.11 -4.55 -18.81
C GLY A 205 -24.59 -4.63 -18.62
N VAL A 206 -24.09 -4.60 -17.38
CA VAL A 206 -22.69 -4.93 -17.06
C VAL A 206 -22.62 -6.40 -16.60
N THR A 207 -21.64 -7.13 -17.13
CA THR A 207 -21.37 -8.50 -16.71
C THR A 207 -19.90 -8.67 -16.35
N ILE A 208 -19.64 -9.48 -15.35
CA ILE A 208 -18.31 -9.90 -14.90
C ILE A 208 -18.30 -11.41 -14.87
N GLN A 209 -17.34 -12.05 -15.52
CA GLN A 209 -17.27 -13.51 -15.59
C GLN A 209 -16.80 -14.12 -14.27
N ASP A 210 -15.77 -13.52 -13.66
CA ASP A 210 -15.16 -14.03 -12.42
C ASP A 210 -14.53 -12.89 -11.61
N VAL A 211 -14.46 -13.10 -10.30
CA VAL A 211 -13.78 -12.20 -9.36
C VAL A 211 -12.76 -13.00 -8.59
N SER A 212 -11.53 -12.54 -8.67
CA SER A 212 -10.37 -13.10 -7.96
C SER A 212 -9.56 -11.99 -7.32
N MET A 213 -8.42 -12.30 -6.73
CA MET A 213 -7.52 -11.29 -6.21
C MET A 213 -6.06 -11.61 -6.50
N GLN A 214 -5.22 -10.59 -6.46
CA GLN A 214 -3.77 -10.69 -6.31
C GLN A 214 -3.45 -10.49 -4.83
N TYR A 215 -3.22 -11.59 -4.10
CA TYR A 215 -2.78 -11.55 -2.70
C TYR A 215 -1.34 -11.06 -2.66
N GLU A 216 -1.07 -9.99 -1.91
CA GLU A 216 0.26 -9.40 -1.77
C GLU A 216 0.79 -9.61 -0.35
N TYR A 217 2.00 -10.10 -0.23
CA TYR A 217 2.63 -10.46 1.04
C TYR A 217 4.14 -10.33 0.99
N LEU A 218 4.77 -10.17 2.15
CA LEU A 218 6.21 -10.35 2.32
C LEU A 218 6.47 -11.86 2.43
N PRO A 219 7.34 -12.45 1.59
CA PRO A 219 7.73 -13.85 1.70
C PRO A 219 8.60 -14.09 2.93
N GLU A 220 7.96 -14.37 4.07
CA GLU A 220 8.63 -14.63 5.33
C GLU A 220 8.76 -16.12 5.61
N GLU A 221 9.89 -16.50 6.20
CA GLU A 221 10.12 -17.83 6.73
C GLU A 221 9.64 -17.89 8.19
N TYR A 222 8.70 -18.79 8.49
CA TYR A 222 8.26 -19.06 9.86
C TYR A 222 9.33 -19.88 10.58
N ARG A 223 10.21 -19.20 11.32
CA ARG A 223 11.30 -19.85 12.08
C ARG A 223 10.87 -20.28 13.46
N GLY A 224 9.92 -19.54 14.06
CA GLY A 224 9.33 -19.88 15.35
C GLY A 224 8.10 -20.76 15.18
N SER A 225 7.87 -21.60 16.18
CA SER A 225 6.67 -22.44 16.26
C SER A 225 6.24 -22.62 17.70
N PHE A 226 4.95 -22.85 17.90
CA PHE A 226 4.38 -23.17 19.21
C PHE A 226 3.38 -24.30 19.08
N LYS A 227 3.46 -25.26 19.97
CA LYS A 227 2.45 -26.31 20.12
C LYS A 227 2.41 -26.80 21.56
N CYS A 228 1.19 -26.98 22.09
CA CYS A 228 0.93 -27.55 23.39
C CYS A 228 -0.27 -28.51 23.32
N ASN A 229 -0.66 -29.06 24.44
CA ASN A 229 -1.82 -29.96 24.57
C ASN A 229 -3.17 -29.24 24.63
N ASP A 230 -3.18 -27.91 24.57
CA ASP A 230 -4.38 -27.08 24.52
C ASP A 230 -4.56 -26.58 23.07
N GLU A 231 -5.59 -27.07 22.39
CA GLU A 231 -5.86 -26.73 21.00
C GLU A 231 -6.34 -25.28 20.83
N GLU A 232 -6.93 -24.68 21.86
CA GLU A 232 -7.31 -23.24 21.79
C GLU A 232 -6.07 -22.34 21.78
N LEU A 233 -5.08 -22.64 22.64
CA LEU A 233 -3.80 -21.92 22.61
C LEU A 233 -3.04 -22.12 21.30
N ASN A 234 -3.08 -23.33 20.72
CA ASN A 234 -2.48 -23.59 19.42
C ASN A 234 -3.13 -22.71 18.33
N ARG A 235 -4.46 -22.60 18.33
CA ARG A 235 -5.19 -21.74 17.39
C ARG A 235 -4.92 -20.25 17.61
N ILE A 236 -4.82 -19.81 18.87
CA ILE A 236 -4.43 -18.42 19.19
C ILE A 236 -3.07 -18.09 18.57
N TRP A 237 -2.09 -18.99 18.72
CA TRP A 237 -0.79 -18.83 18.09
C TRP A 237 -0.88 -18.72 16.57
N GLU A 238 -1.62 -19.63 15.93
CA GLU A 238 -1.78 -19.64 14.47
C GLU A 238 -2.43 -18.35 13.95
N VAL A 239 -3.46 -17.86 14.64
CA VAL A 239 -4.14 -16.61 14.29
C VAL A 239 -3.19 -15.42 14.49
N GLY A 240 -2.47 -15.37 15.60
CA GLY A 240 -1.47 -14.32 15.88
C GLY A 240 -0.35 -14.31 14.85
N ALA A 241 0.19 -15.47 14.51
CA ALA A 241 1.23 -15.62 13.49
C ALA A 241 0.74 -15.16 12.10
N TYR A 242 -0.50 -15.52 11.76
CA TYR A 242 -1.10 -15.08 10.49
C TYR A 242 -1.38 -13.56 10.47
N THR A 243 -1.88 -13.01 11.57
CA THR A 243 -2.08 -11.55 11.71
C THR A 243 -0.76 -10.82 11.54
N MET A 244 0.29 -11.29 12.21
CA MET A 244 1.63 -10.75 12.07
C MET A 244 2.14 -10.80 10.62
N HIS A 245 1.87 -11.91 9.91
CA HIS A 245 2.23 -12.03 8.50
C HIS A 245 1.51 -10.98 7.61
N LEU A 246 0.23 -10.71 7.89
CA LEU A 246 -0.54 -9.72 7.13
C LEU A 246 -0.03 -8.28 7.34
N THR A 247 0.43 -7.96 8.56
CA THR A 247 0.92 -6.63 8.92
C THR A 247 2.42 -6.44 8.70
N THR A 248 3.16 -7.52 8.40
CA THR A 248 4.58 -7.46 8.01
C THR A 248 4.66 -7.24 6.51
N ARG A 249 5.16 -6.06 6.16
CA ARG A 249 5.28 -5.63 4.77
C ARG A 249 6.68 -5.06 4.54
N GLU A 250 6.81 -3.98 3.76
CA GLU A 250 8.08 -3.24 3.67
C GLU A 250 8.53 -2.73 5.04
N PHE A 251 7.54 -2.49 5.89
CA PHE A 251 7.64 -2.10 7.29
C PHE A 251 6.61 -2.88 8.09
N PHE A 252 6.71 -2.85 9.41
CA PHE A 252 5.60 -3.29 10.27
C PHE A 252 4.55 -2.18 10.33
N ILE A 253 3.36 -2.48 9.85
CA ILE A 253 2.21 -1.56 9.89
C ILE A 253 1.27 -1.91 11.03
N ASP A 254 0.53 -0.92 11.52
CA ASP A 254 -0.43 -1.05 12.62
C ASP A 254 -1.57 -2.01 12.32
N GLY A 255 -2.07 -1.98 11.09
CA GLY A 255 -3.17 -2.81 10.62
C GLY A 255 -3.35 -2.74 9.11
N ILE A 256 -4.14 -3.66 8.56
CA ILE A 256 -4.33 -3.77 7.11
C ILE A 256 -5.59 -3.09 6.60
N LYS A 257 -6.52 -2.71 7.47
CA LYS A 257 -7.83 -2.18 7.06
C LYS A 257 -7.86 -0.65 7.03
N ARG A 258 -7.59 0.04 8.13
CA ARG A 258 -7.73 1.50 8.24
C ARG A 258 -6.41 2.22 8.04
N ASP A 259 -5.72 2.63 9.10
CA ASP A 259 -4.57 3.53 9.02
C ASP A 259 -3.49 3.02 8.06
N ARG A 260 -3.17 1.74 8.14
CA ARG A 260 -2.13 1.11 7.29
C ARG A 260 -0.82 1.90 7.29
N TRP A 261 -0.47 2.39 8.46
CA TRP A 261 0.66 3.26 8.69
C TRP A 261 1.66 2.64 9.68
N VAL A 262 2.81 3.24 9.78
CA VAL A 262 3.84 2.80 10.72
C VAL A 262 3.75 3.63 11.99
N TRP A 263 3.35 2.98 13.08
CA TRP A 263 3.22 3.59 14.40
C TRP A 263 4.18 2.92 15.37
N SER A 264 5.00 3.69 16.13
CA SER A 264 6.04 3.10 16.96
C SER A 264 5.50 2.29 18.16
N GLY A 265 4.31 2.64 18.65
CA GLY A 265 3.64 1.87 19.71
C GLY A 265 3.17 0.49 19.23
N ASP A 266 2.73 0.39 17.98
CA ASP A 266 2.35 -0.87 17.33
C ASP A 266 3.58 -1.64 16.87
N ALA A 267 4.55 -0.93 16.33
CA ALA A 267 5.77 -1.52 15.80
C ALA A 267 6.60 -2.24 16.87
N ILE A 268 6.70 -1.69 18.11
CA ILE A 268 7.45 -2.37 19.17
C ILE A 268 6.85 -3.74 19.50
N GLN A 269 5.52 -3.87 19.49
CA GLN A 269 4.86 -5.16 19.69
C GLN A 269 5.17 -6.12 18.55
N SER A 270 5.13 -5.59 17.31
CA SER A 270 5.48 -6.35 16.12
C SER A 270 6.94 -6.82 16.12
N TYR A 271 7.88 -6.00 16.60
CA TYR A 271 9.29 -6.41 16.73
C TYR A 271 9.45 -7.56 17.74
N LEU A 272 8.80 -7.46 18.90
CA LEU A 272 8.84 -8.52 19.90
C LEU A 272 8.27 -9.85 19.36
N MET A 273 7.15 -9.80 18.65
CA MET A 273 6.59 -10.96 17.96
C MET A 273 7.52 -11.50 16.87
N ASN A 274 8.11 -10.61 16.07
CA ASN A 274 9.03 -10.96 14.99
C ASN A 274 10.25 -11.75 15.50
N TYR A 275 10.82 -11.38 16.64
CA TYR A 275 11.97 -12.09 17.21
C TYR A 275 11.67 -13.55 17.58
N TYR A 276 10.40 -13.91 17.76
CA TYR A 276 9.97 -15.27 18.04
C TYR A 276 9.32 -16.01 16.87
N LEU A 277 8.99 -15.27 15.78
CA LEU A 277 8.25 -15.85 14.64
C LEU A 277 9.08 -15.89 13.35
N PHE A 278 9.48 -14.75 12.81
CA PHE A 278 10.22 -14.65 11.55
C PHE A 278 11.72 -14.42 11.75
N PHE A 279 12.05 -13.63 12.76
CA PHE A 279 13.39 -13.11 12.99
C PHE A 279 13.93 -12.30 11.78
N ASP A 280 13.05 -11.53 11.15
CA ASP A 280 13.41 -10.61 10.08
C ASP A 280 13.95 -9.29 10.66
N ASN A 281 15.26 -9.22 10.80
CA ASN A 281 15.95 -8.04 11.32
C ASN A 281 15.96 -6.87 10.33
N GLU A 282 15.86 -7.14 9.03
CA GLU A 282 15.87 -6.10 7.99
C GLU A 282 14.59 -5.25 8.04
N THR A 283 13.44 -5.89 8.19
CA THR A 283 12.18 -5.15 8.31
C THR A 283 12.11 -4.37 9.64
N VAL A 284 12.66 -4.92 10.74
CA VAL A 284 12.80 -4.17 12.01
C VAL A 284 13.67 -2.93 11.80
N LYS A 285 14.85 -3.09 11.24
CA LYS A 285 15.80 -2.00 10.98
C LYS A 285 15.17 -0.91 10.10
N ARG A 286 14.53 -1.29 9.02
CA ARG A 286 13.82 -0.35 8.13
C ARG A 286 12.75 0.44 8.87
N THR A 287 11.95 -0.25 9.71
CA THR A 287 10.88 0.38 10.46
C THR A 287 11.40 1.35 11.51
N ILE A 288 12.46 1.00 12.23
CA ILE A 288 13.13 1.89 13.19
C ILE A 288 13.66 3.16 12.49
N TRP A 289 14.32 3.00 11.34
CA TRP A 289 14.82 4.13 10.57
C TRP A 289 13.71 5.03 10.04
N LEU A 290 12.62 4.45 9.56
CA LEU A 290 11.44 5.21 9.13
C LEU A 290 10.91 6.10 10.27
N LEU A 291 10.73 5.51 11.43
CA LEU A 291 10.16 6.18 12.60
C LEU A 291 11.08 7.25 13.20
N ARG A 292 12.38 7.17 12.97
CA ARG A 292 13.30 8.24 13.33
C ARG A 292 12.94 9.56 12.62
N GLY A 293 12.43 9.46 11.40
CA GLY A 293 12.15 10.61 10.57
C GLY A 293 13.41 11.19 9.90
N LYS A 294 13.26 12.39 9.37
CA LYS A 294 14.25 13.09 8.56
C LYS A 294 15.15 14.00 9.41
N ASP A 295 16.42 14.11 9.06
CA ASP A 295 17.34 15.11 9.64
C ASP A 295 17.04 16.55 9.15
N PRO A 296 17.16 17.56 10.01
CA PRO A 296 17.37 17.45 11.46
C PRO A 296 16.11 16.92 12.17
N VAL A 297 16.28 15.98 13.08
CA VAL A 297 15.17 15.45 13.87
C VAL A 297 14.77 16.49 14.92
N THR A 298 13.59 17.08 14.73
CA THR A 298 13.04 18.08 15.65
C THR A 298 11.88 17.54 16.49
N SER A 299 11.24 16.47 16.01
CA SER A 299 10.16 15.79 16.73
C SER A 299 10.03 14.36 16.22
N HIS A 300 9.43 13.50 17.04
CA HIS A 300 9.13 12.14 16.61
C HIS A 300 8.04 12.13 15.52
N SER A 301 8.18 11.25 14.52
CA SER A 301 7.32 11.23 13.34
C SER A 301 5.83 10.96 13.66
N ASN A 302 5.54 10.17 14.68
CA ASN A 302 4.16 9.89 15.10
C ASN A 302 3.54 10.96 16.01
N THR A 303 4.33 11.91 16.53
CA THR A 303 3.87 13.04 17.38
C THR A 303 3.22 12.67 18.72
N ILE A 304 3.07 11.38 19.03
CA ILE A 304 2.57 10.87 20.30
C ILE A 304 3.77 10.70 21.25
N MET A 305 3.71 11.31 22.45
CA MET A 305 4.85 11.38 23.36
C MET A 305 5.38 9.99 23.76
N ASP A 306 4.51 9.08 24.15
CA ASP A 306 4.88 7.72 24.57
C ASP A 306 5.55 6.94 23.43
N TYR A 307 5.17 7.22 22.20
CA TYR A 307 5.71 6.56 21.01
C TYR A 307 7.19 6.89 20.78
N THR A 308 7.65 8.05 21.26
CA THR A 308 9.08 8.38 21.29
C THR A 308 9.85 7.41 22.20
N PHE A 309 9.30 7.09 23.37
CA PHE A 309 9.93 6.12 24.27
C PHE A 309 9.93 4.72 23.69
N TYR A 310 8.84 4.29 23.07
CA TYR A 310 8.77 3.00 22.39
C TYR A 310 9.80 2.90 21.25
N TRP A 311 10.07 3.99 20.55
CA TRP A 311 11.12 4.00 19.53
C TRP A 311 12.52 3.79 20.15
N PHE A 312 12.85 4.41 21.26
CA PHE A 312 14.11 4.18 21.96
C PHE A 312 14.22 2.74 22.48
N LEU A 313 13.16 2.20 23.06
CA LEU A 313 13.11 0.79 23.51
C LEU A 313 13.31 -0.16 22.32
N SER A 314 12.73 0.16 21.17
CA SER A 314 12.89 -0.63 19.95
C SER A 314 14.34 -0.70 19.46
N ILE A 315 15.10 0.40 19.56
CA ILE A 315 16.53 0.43 19.23
C ILE A 315 17.31 -0.47 20.19
N TYR A 316 17.01 -0.37 21.47
CA TYR A 316 17.65 -1.19 22.49
C TYR A 316 17.38 -2.69 22.25
N ASP A 317 16.13 -3.06 22.05
CA ASP A 317 15.74 -4.44 21.78
C ASP A 317 16.37 -4.96 20.48
N TYR A 318 16.36 -4.14 19.42
CA TYR A 318 17.01 -4.50 18.17
C TYR A 318 18.49 -4.84 18.38
N TYR A 319 19.22 -4.01 19.11
CA TYR A 319 20.60 -4.27 19.45
C TYR A 319 20.76 -5.58 20.28
N MET A 320 19.91 -5.78 21.28
CA MET A 320 19.98 -6.97 22.14
C MET A 320 19.70 -8.27 21.39
N TYR A 321 18.79 -8.27 20.42
CA TYR A 321 18.44 -9.46 19.65
C TYR A 321 19.35 -9.68 18.42
N SER A 322 19.84 -8.63 17.79
CA SER A 322 20.62 -8.72 16.54
C SER A 322 22.13 -8.61 16.75
N GLY A 323 22.58 -7.91 17.79
CA GLY A 323 23.99 -7.51 17.98
C GLY A 323 24.47 -6.40 17.02
N ASP A 324 23.62 -5.86 16.17
CA ASP A 324 23.91 -4.79 15.23
C ASP A 324 24.03 -3.44 15.97
N LYS A 325 25.17 -2.72 15.81
CA LYS A 325 25.51 -1.49 16.54
C LYS A 325 25.22 -0.24 15.72
#